data_976de195eeee25fdba30ca91b463dc64
#
_entry.id   976de195eeee25fdba30ca91b463dc64
#
_cell.length_a   1.000
_cell.length_b   1.000
_cell.length_c   1.000
_cell.angle_alpha   90.00
_cell.angle_beta   90.00
_cell.angle_gamma   90.00
#
_symmetry.space_group_name_H-M   'P 1'
#
loop_
_entity.id
_entity.type
_entity.pdbx_description
1 polymer ?
#
loop_
_entity_poly.entity_id
_entity_poly.type
_entity_poly.pdbx_seq_one_letter_code
_entity_poly.pdbx_strand_id
1 'polypeptide(L)'
;SRAWYKLTHRDMGPKARYLGPEVPKEDLIWQDPLPAATHHPTAADIADIKSRIAASGLSVGALVSVAWASASTFRGGDKRGGANGARLALAPQRDWEVNKTAVKALPKLVEIQKASGKASLADVIVLAGNVGVEQAAKAAGVSIEVPFAPGRVDATQAQTDVETFSVLEPLADGFRNYKKGRNDATTEALLVDKAQLLGLSAPEMT
;
A
#
# COMPACT_ATOMS: atom_id res chain seq x y z
N SER A 1 19.43 24.32 -8.99
CA SER A 1 19.26 23.10 -9.80
C SER A 1 18.25 22.12 -9.18
N ARG A 2 18.31 21.83 -7.86
CA ARG A 2 17.38 20.87 -7.20
C ARG A 2 15.90 21.26 -7.30
N ALA A 3 15.58 22.55 -7.14
CA ALA A 3 14.20 23.04 -7.28
C ALA A 3 13.67 22.87 -8.71
N TRP A 4 14.50 23.14 -9.70
CA TRP A 4 14.19 22.93 -11.12
C TRP A 4 14.01 21.43 -11.42
N TYR A 5 14.90 20.60 -10.90
CA TYR A 5 14.78 19.14 -11.02
C TYR A 5 13.47 18.63 -10.41
N LYS A 6 13.10 19.07 -9.21
CA LYS A 6 11.82 18.73 -8.59
C LYS A 6 10.63 19.11 -9.46
N LEU A 7 10.66 20.32 -10.04
CA LEU A 7 9.59 20.81 -10.89
C LEU A 7 9.43 19.96 -12.17
N THR A 8 10.54 19.66 -12.84
CA THR A 8 10.52 18.99 -14.15
C THR A 8 10.35 17.47 -14.06
N HIS A 9 10.68 16.85 -12.93
CA HIS A 9 10.65 15.39 -12.75
C HIS A 9 9.54 14.90 -11.80
N ARG A 10 8.70 15.81 -11.34
CA ARG A 10 7.64 15.51 -10.37
C ARG A 10 6.72 14.38 -10.83
N ASP A 11 6.39 14.33 -12.10
CA ASP A 11 5.43 13.39 -12.69
C ASP A 11 6.13 12.22 -13.42
N MET A 12 7.44 12.08 -13.30
CA MET A 12 8.19 11.03 -13.97
C MET A 12 8.22 9.70 -13.21
N GLY A 13 7.72 9.68 -11.98
CA GLY A 13 7.75 8.51 -11.12
C GLY A 13 9.12 8.22 -10.49
N PRO A 14 9.34 7.00 -9.99
CA PRO A 14 10.57 6.66 -9.30
C PRO A 14 11.79 6.69 -10.22
N LYS A 15 12.93 7.07 -9.66
CA LYS A 15 14.21 7.21 -10.35
C LYS A 15 14.63 5.96 -11.15
N ALA A 16 14.25 4.78 -10.71
CA ALA A 16 14.52 3.52 -11.43
C ALA A 16 13.92 3.47 -12.86
N ARG A 17 13.03 4.41 -13.20
CA ARG A 17 12.44 4.54 -14.54
C ARG A 17 13.16 5.54 -15.42
N TYR A 18 14.12 6.29 -14.89
CA TYR A 18 14.90 7.26 -15.66
C TYR A 18 15.96 6.54 -16.50
N LEU A 19 16.24 7.08 -17.67
CA LEU A 19 17.20 6.53 -18.62
C LEU A 19 18.29 7.54 -18.94
N GLY A 20 19.48 7.04 -19.27
CA GLY A 20 20.59 7.82 -19.73
C GLY A 20 21.67 8.12 -18.68
N PRO A 21 22.78 8.74 -19.09
CA PRO A 21 23.95 8.94 -18.24
C PRO A 21 23.75 10.03 -17.17
N GLU A 22 22.78 10.92 -17.36
CA GLU A 22 22.50 12.05 -16.49
C GLU A 22 21.54 11.72 -15.34
N VAL A 23 21.15 10.46 -15.20
CA VAL A 23 20.29 10.03 -14.07
C VAL A 23 20.98 10.35 -12.74
N PRO A 24 20.35 11.14 -11.86
CA PRO A 24 20.95 11.51 -10.58
C PRO A 24 21.25 10.27 -9.73
N LYS A 25 22.45 10.23 -9.12
CA LYS A 25 22.83 9.15 -8.22
C LYS A 25 22.10 9.24 -6.86
N GLU A 26 21.80 10.47 -6.45
CA GLU A 26 21.12 10.77 -5.17
C GLU A 26 19.62 10.55 -5.29
N ASP A 27 19.03 9.92 -4.29
CA ASP A 27 17.58 9.88 -4.09
C ASP A 27 17.17 11.07 -3.22
N LEU A 28 16.25 11.88 -3.69
CA LEU A 28 15.71 13.01 -2.94
C LEU A 28 14.46 12.58 -2.17
N ILE A 29 14.25 13.13 -0.98
CA ILE A 29 13.18 12.70 -0.08
C ILE A 29 11.77 12.75 -0.72
N TRP A 30 11.53 13.74 -1.58
CA TRP A 30 10.25 13.89 -2.28
C TRP A 30 10.01 12.83 -3.37
N GLN A 31 11.00 11.99 -3.66
CA GLN A 31 10.88 10.86 -4.60
C GLN A 31 10.44 9.57 -3.89
N ASP A 32 10.04 9.65 -2.63
CA ASP A 32 9.64 8.53 -1.80
C ASP A 32 10.68 7.39 -1.79
N PRO A 33 11.95 7.67 -1.42
CA PRO A 33 13.02 6.70 -1.49
C PRO A 33 12.72 5.46 -0.65
N LEU A 34 13.23 4.33 -1.13
CA LEU A 34 13.08 3.04 -0.48
C LEU A 34 14.46 2.44 -0.21
N PRO A 35 14.64 1.70 0.90
CA PRO A 35 15.86 0.97 1.13
C PRO A 35 16.01 -0.21 0.15
N ALA A 36 17.20 -0.78 0.08
CA ALA A 36 17.39 -2.04 -0.64
C ALA A 36 16.60 -3.18 0.03
N ALA A 37 16.11 -4.13 -0.78
CA ALA A 37 15.44 -5.30 -0.27
C ALA A 37 16.40 -6.18 0.55
N THR A 38 15.99 -6.53 1.76
CA THR A 38 16.77 -7.38 2.68
C THR A 38 16.07 -8.70 2.99
N HIS A 39 14.80 -8.85 2.59
CA HIS A 39 14.00 -10.03 2.83
C HIS A 39 13.67 -10.70 1.49
N HIS A 40 13.85 -12.01 1.45
CA HIS A 40 13.53 -12.85 0.29
C HIS A 40 12.78 -14.09 0.79
N PRO A 41 11.50 -13.96 1.20
CA PRO A 41 10.74 -15.06 1.78
C PRO A 41 10.55 -16.17 0.75
N THR A 42 10.78 -17.41 1.20
CA THR A 42 10.48 -18.62 0.42
C THR A 42 8.97 -18.91 0.43
N ALA A 43 8.52 -19.84 -0.40
CA ALA A 43 7.12 -20.28 -0.37
C ALA A 43 6.72 -20.84 1.02
N ALA A 44 7.62 -21.51 1.72
CA ALA A 44 7.38 -22.00 3.08
C ALA A 44 7.25 -20.84 4.09
N ASP A 45 8.10 -19.81 3.99
CA ASP A 45 7.99 -18.62 4.84
C ASP A 45 6.66 -17.88 4.61
N ILE A 46 6.23 -17.76 3.35
CA ILE A 46 4.94 -17.15 2.97
C ILE A 46 3.78 -17.95 3.58
N ALA A 47 3.81 -19.28 3.49
CA ALA A 47 2.78 -20.16 4.06
C ALA A 47 2.72 -20.03 5.59
N ASP A 48 3.86 -19.97 6.29
CA ASP A 48 3.92 -19.75 7.74
C ASP A 48 3.32 -18.39 8.11
N ILE A 49 3.70 -17.32 7.41
CA ILE A 49 3.15 -15.98 7.66
C ILE A 49 1.63 -15.95 7.45
N LYS A 50 1.13 -16.54 6.34
CA LYS A 50 -0.33 -16.64 6.09
C LYS A 50 -1.03 -17.39 7.21
N SER A 51 -0.45 -18.50 7.70
CA SER A 51 -1.00 -19.27 8.81
C SER A 51 -1.10 -18.44 10.11
N ARG A 52 -0.05 -17.67 10.44
CA ARG A 52 -0.05 -16.77 11.61
C ARG A 52 -1.07 -15.65 11.47
N ILE A 53 -1.24 -15.08 10.27
CA ILE A 53 -2.26 -14.08 10.00
C ILE A 53 -3.66 -14.69 10.18
N ALA A 54 -3.90 -15.88 9.64
CA ALA A 54 -5.17 -16.58 9.78
C ALA A 54 -5.53 -16.88 11.27
N ALA A 55 -4.52 -17.18 12.08
CA ALA A 55 -4.67 -17.44 13.53
C ALA A 55 -4.67 -16.16 14.39
N SER A 56 -4.51 -14.98 13.80
CA SER A 56 -4.33 -13.72 14.54
C SER A 56 -5.58 -13.23 15.30
N GLY A 57 -6.74 -13.74 14.97
CA GLY A 57 -8.03 -13.26 15.48
C GLY A 57 -8.53 -11.97 14.80
N LEU A 58 -7.82 -11.42 13.82
CA LEU A 58 -8.31 -10.30 13.04
C LEU A 58 -9.45 -10.75 12.12
N SER A 59 -10.50 -9.94 12.04
CA SER A 59 -11.62 -10.23 11.13
C SER A 59 -11.22 -10.06 9.66
N VAL A 60 -11.93 -10.75 8.76
CA VAL A 60 -11.78 -10.59 7.31
C VAL A 60 -11.83 -9.11 6.90
N GLY A 61 -12.80 -8.36 7.42
CA GLY A 61 -12.92 -6.93 7.16
C GLY A 61 -11.70 -6.12 7.61
N ALA A 62 -11.09 -6.45 8.75
CA ALA A 62 -9.87 -5.79 9.23
C ALA A 62 -8.65 -6.10 8.34
N LEU A 63 -8.52 -7.38 7.92
CA LEU A 63 -7.44 -7.84 7.03
C LEU A 63 -7.52 -7.16 5.66
N VAL A 64 -8.70 -7.12 5.05
CA VAL A 64 -8.91 -6.46 3.75
C VAL A 64 -8.73 -4.95 3.87
N SER A 65 -9.27 -4.33 4.94
CA SER A 65 -9.18 -2.88 5.14
C SER A 65 -7.75 -2.38 5.30
N VAL A 66 -6.89 -3.11 6.02
CA VAL A 66 -5.49 -2.70 6.20
C VAL A 66 -4.70 -2.82 4.89
N ALA A 67 -4.94 -3.88 4.11
CA ALA A 67 -4.31 -4.06 2.80
C ALA A 67 -4.77 -2.99 1.80
N TRP A 68 -6.07 -2.72 1.72
CA TRP A 68 -6.61 -1.65 0.88
C TRP A 68 -6.07 -0.28 1.27
N ALA A 69 -6.08 0.06 2.56
CA ALA A 69 -5.53 1.33 3.04
C ALA A 69 -4.05 1.52 2.67
N SER A 70 -3.28 0.44 2.67
CA SER A 70 -1.88 0.46 2.24
C SER A 70 -1.74 0.65 0.72
N ALA A 71 -2.53 -0.05 -0.09
CA ALA A 71 -2.40 -0.09 -1.54
C ALA A 71 -3.06 1.10 -2.23
N SER A 72 -4.18 1.61 -1.71
CA SER A 72 -5.07 2.56 -2.38
C SER A 72 -4.50 3.97 -2.56
N THR A 73 -3.33 4.26 -2.01
CA THR A 73 -2.60 5.52 -2.26
C THR A 73 -1.84 5.51 -3.58
N PHE A 74 -1.71 4.36 -4.25
CA PHE A 74 -0.98 4.27 -5.49
C PHE A 74 -1.63 5.13 -6.58
N ARG A 75 -0.79 5.85 -7.32
CA ARG A 75 -1.20 6.61 -8.50
C ARG A 75 -0.48 6.08 -9.74
N GLY A 76 -1.24 5.60 -10.71
CA GLY A 76 -0.71 5.04 -11.96
C GLY A 76 0.06 6.06 -12.81
N GLY A 77 -0.23 7.36 -12.68
CA GLY A 77 0.40 8.43 -13.42
C GLY A 77 1.87 8.64 -13.04
N ASP A 78 2.15 8.92 -11.79
CA ASP A 78 3.49 9.23 -11.28
C ASP A 78 4.12 8.09 -10.46
N LYS A 79 3.40 6.97 -10.30
CA LYS A 79 3.85 5.77 -9.58
C LYS A 79 4.18 6.01 -8.10
N ARG A 80 3.63 7.05 -7.50
CA ARG A 80 3.73 7.32 -6.07
C ARG A 80 2.72 6.52 -5.27
N GLY A 81 2.97 6.39 -3.98
CA GLY A 81 2.11 5.66 -3.06
C GLY A 81 2.16 4.14 -3.22
N GLY A 82 1.10 3.48 -2.78
CA GLY A 82 0.98 2.03 -2.82
C GLY A 82 1.58 1.32 -1.61
N ALA A 83 1.52 0.00 -1.65
CA ALA A 83 1.88 -0.86 -0.51
C ALA A 83 3.39 -0.88 -0.20
N ASN A 84 4.25 -0.61 -1.19
CA ASN A 84 5.70 -0.64 -0.98
C ASN A 84 6.13 0.51 -0.05
N GLY A 85 6.97 0.19 0.93
CA GLY A 85 7.40 1.14 1.95
C GLY A 85 6.64 1.04 3.27
N ALA A 86 5.55 0.26 3.35
CA ALA A 86 4.70 0.13 4.55
C ALA A 86 4.30 1.50 5.15
N ARG A 87 4.15 2.54 4.32
CA ARG A 87 3.94 3.93 4.79
C ARG A 87 2.61 4.12 5.53
N LEU A 88 1.70 3.14 5.43
CA LEU A 88 0.52 3.09 6.30
C LEU A 88 0.89 3.08 7.80
N ALA A 89 2.09 2.60 8.16
CA ALA A 89 2.59 2.63 9.53
C ALA A 89 3.28 3.95 9.91
N LEU A 90 3.43 4.88 8.98
CA LEU A 90 4.19 6.14 9.12
C LEU A 90 3.27 7.36 8.94
N ALA A 91 3.68 8.49 9.50
CA ALA A 91 3.06 9.77 9.17
C ALA A 91 3.42 10.18 7.72
N PRO A 92 2.50 10.81 6.98
CA PRO A 92 1.17 11.24 7.39
C PRO A 92 0.10 10.16 7.20
N GLN A 93 0.36 9.09 6.45
CA GLN A 93 -0.66 8.12 6.00
C GLN A 93 -1.34 7.41 7.18
N ARG A 94 -0.58 7.07 8.22
CA ARG A 94 -1.11 6.46 9.45
C ARG A 94 -2.20 7.32 10.10
N ASP A 95 -2.03 8.64 10.05
CA ASP A 95 -2.81 9.59 10.82
C ASP A 95 -4.04 10.12 10.05
N TRP A 96 -4.20 9.75 8.78
CA TRP A 96 -5.35 10.14 7.98
C TRP A 96 -6.65 9.56 8.53
N GLU A 97 -7.70 10.37 8.52
CA GLU A 97 -9.00 9.99 9.06
C GLU A 97 -9.54 8.70 8.43
N VAL A 98 -9.44 8.58 7.13
CA VAL A 98 -9.88 7.40 6.36
C VAL A 98 -9.19 6.11 6.79
N ASN A 99 -8.03 6.18 7.43
CA ASN A 99 -7.23 5.03 7.85
C ASN A 99 -7.41 4.65 9.32
N LYS A 100 -8.13 5.44 10.13
CA LYS A 100 -8.30 5.22 11.59
C LYS A 100 -8.72 3.80 11.98
N THR A 101 -9.54 3.16 11.15
CA THR A 101 -9.98 1.78 11.39
C THR A 101 -8.94 0.77 10.91
N ALA A 102 -8.39 0.97 9.73
CA ALA A 102 -7.43 0.06 9.13
C ALA A 102 -6.13 -0.07 9.95
N VAL A 103 -5.61 1.03 10.48
CA VAL A 103 -4.37 1.02 11.28
C VAL A 103 -4.46 0.23 12.58
N LYS A 104 -5.66 -0.07 13.07
CA LYS A 104 -5.86 -0.90 14.28
C LYS A 104 -5.34 -2.34 14.11
N ALA A 105 -5.23 -2.83 12.89
CA ALA A 105 -4.66 -4.15 12.62
C ALA A 105 -3.11 -4.15 12.65
N LEU A 106 -2.45 -2.99 12.46
CA LEU A 106 -1.00 -2.89 12.34
C LEU A 106 -0.22 -3.47 13.52
N PRO A 107 -0.57 -3.23 14.80
CA PRO A 107 0.18 -3.80 15.92
C PRO A 107 0.32 -5.31 15.83
N LYS A 108 -0.77 -6.00 15.45
CA LYS A 108 -0.78 -7.46 15.30
C LYS A 108 0.04 -7.93 14.10
N LEU A 109 -0.02 -7.21 12.98
CA LEU A 109 0.80 -7.52 11.81
C LEU A 109 2.29 -7.26 12.05
N VAL A 110 2.64 -6.23 12.80
CA VAL A 110 4.03 -5.97 13.24
C VAL A 110 4.54 -7.08 14.16
N GLU A 111 3.71 -7.59 15.08
CA GLU A 111 4.04 -8.74 15.92
C GLU A 111 4.37 -9.97 15.06
N ILE A 112 3.52 -10.28 14.06
CA ILE A 112 3.72 -11.41 13.14
C ILE A 112 4.99 -11.21 12.31
N GLN A 113 5.21 -10.00 11.78
CA GLN A 113 6.39 -9.65 11.01
C GLN A 113 7.68 -9.90 11.82
N LYS A 114 7.73 -9.42 13.07
CA LYS A 114 8.87 -9.61 13.96
C LYS A 114 9.08 -11.07 14.34
N ALA A 115 8.01 -11.81 14.59
CA ALA A 115 8.07 -13.22 14.96
C ALA A 115 8.56 -14.10 13.80
N SER A 116 8.24 -13.77 12.56
CA SER A 116 8.74 -14.50 11.39
C SER A 116 10.16 -14.07 11.01
N GLY A 117 10.46 -12.77 11.04
CA GLY A 117 11.73 -12.18 10.62
C GLY A 117 12.09 -12.44 9.15
N LYS A 118 11.13 -12.87 8.32
CA LYS A 118 11.36 -13.36 6.94
C LYS A 118 10.83 -12.44 5.85
N ALA A 119 9.93 -11.53 6.20
CA ALA A 119 9.29 -10.61 5.26
C ALA A 119 9.29 -9.18 5.82
N SER A 120 9.16 -8.19 4.93
CA SER A 120 8.90 -6.81 5.29
C SER A 120 7.48 -6.67 5.86
N LEU A 121 7.23 -5.61 6.62
CA LEU A 121 5.87 -5.26 7.07
C LEU A 121 4.96 -4.98 5.86
N ALA A 122 5.50 -4.38 4.81
CA ALA A 122 4.76 -4.14 3.56
C ALA A 122 4.25 -5.45 2.95
N ASP A 123 5.07 -6.49 2.90
CA ASP A 123 4.67 -7.80 2.41
C ASP A 123 3.65 -8.49 3.35
N VAL A 124 3.84 -8.36 4.67
CA VAL A 124 2.89 -8.91 5.66
C VAL A 124 1.51 -8.24 5.55
N ILE A 125 1.45 -6.93 5.30
CA ILE A 125 0.19 -6.21 5.06
C ILE A 125 -0.52 -6.71 3.81
N VAL A 126 0.21 -6.94 2.71
CA VAL A 126 -0.38 -7.49 1.48
C VAL A 126 -0.87 -8.92 1.71
N LEU A 127 -0.08 -9.76 2.40
CA LEU A 127 -0.51 -11.11 2.77
C LEU A 127 -1.74 -11.12 3.68
N ALA A 128 -1.91 -10.10 4.52
CA ALA A 128 -3.15 -9.96 5.31
C ALA A 128 -4.38 -9.81 4.40
N GLY A 129 -4.28 -9.01 3.34
CA GLY A 129 -5.33 -8.90 2.32
C GLY A 129 -5.62 -10.23 1.64
N ASN A 130 -4.57 -10.94 1.20
CA ASN A 130 -4.73 -12.25 0.57
C ASN A 130 -5.46 -13.24 1.48
N VAL A 131 -5.02 -13.35 2.75
CA VAL A 131 -5.69 -14.21 3.75
C VAL A 131 -7.14 -13.82 3.96
N GLY A 132 -7.43 -12.52 4.04
CA GLY A 132 -8.81 -12.03 4.18
C GLY A 132 -9.70 -12.46 3.01
N VAL A 133 -9.23 -12.31 1.77
CA VAL A 133 -9.96 -12.74 0.57
C VAL A 133 -10.13 -14.26 0.53
N GLU A 134 -9.07 -15.02 0.82
CA GLU A 134 -9.12 -16.49 0.84
C GLU A 134 -10.08 -17.02 1.92
N GLN A 135 -10.11 -16.40 3.10
CA GLN A 135 -11.07 -16.76 4.17
C GLN A 135 -12.50 -16.44 3.76
N ALA A 136 -12.75 -15.28 3.12
CA ALA A 136 -14.08 -14.92 2.65
C ALA A 136 -14.58 -15.88 1.56
N ALA A 137 -13.72 -16.21 0.59
CA ALA A 137 -14.05 -17.18 -0.46
C ALA A 137 -14.35 -18.56 0.12
N LYS A 138 -13.53 -19.03 1.06
CA LYS A 138 -13.74 -20.31 1.75
C LYS A 138 -15.08 -20.35 2.52
N ALA A 139 -15.43 -19.25 3.18
CA ALA A 139 -16.71 -19.13 3.86
C ALA A 139 -17.91 -19.19 2.89
N ALA A 140 -17.71 -18.73 1.64
CA ALA A 140 -18.68 -18.84 0.56
C ALA A 140 -18.63 -20.21 -0.18
N GLY A 141 -17.84 -21.18 0.29
CA GLY A 141 -17.72 -22.51 -0.32
C GLY A 141 -16.76 -22.58 -1.51
N VAL A 142 -15.97 -21.54 -1.76
CA VAL A 142 -15.02 -21.47 -2.90
C VAL A 142 -13.58 -21.53 -2.36
N SER A 143 -12.75 -22.41 -2.91
CA SER A 143 -11.32 -22.47 -2.59
C SER A 143 -10.53 -21.73 -3.65
N ILE A 144 -9.84 -20.68 -3.23
CA ILE A 144 -8.96 -19.89 -4.09
C ILE A 144 -7.60 -19.69 -3.42
N GLU A 145 -6.59 -19.46 -4.23
CA GLU A 145 -5.30 -18.96 -3.79
C GLU A 145 -5.08 -17.59 -4.44
N VAL A 146 -4.89 -16.57 -3.61
CA VAL A 146 -4.62 -15.22 -4.11
C VAL A 146 -3.14 -15.11 -4.44
N PRO A 147 -2.77 -14.74 -5.69
CA PRO A 147 -1.38 -14.60 -6.10
C PRO A 147 -0.63 -13.59 -5.22
N PHE A 148 0.63 -13.90 -4.94
CA PHE A 148 1.51 -13.01 -4.16
C PHE A 148 2.91 -12.95 -4.76
N ALA A 149 3.40 -11.73 -4.97
CA ALA A 149 4.78 -11.46 -5.32
C ALA A 149 5.48 -10.78 -4.15
N PRO A 150 6.48 -11.40 -3.51
CA PRO A 150 7.26 -10.82 -2.43
C PRO A 150 8.27 -9.79 -2.92
N GLY A 151 8.91 -9.08 -1.99
CA GLY A 151 10.04 -8.20 -2.29
C GLY A 151 9.78 -6.72 -2.02
N ARG A 152 8.64 -6.39 -1.39
CA ARG A 152 8.44 -5.03 -0.86
C ARG A 152 9.37 -4.80 0.31
N VAL A 153 9.65 -3.53 0.57
CA VAL A 153 10.53 -3.09 1.65
C VAL A 153 9.78 -2.13 2.56
N ASP A 154 10.35 -1.86 3.73
CA ASP A 154 9.79 -0.92 4.68
C ASP A 154 10.59 0.37 4.66
N ALA A 155 9.94 1.49 4.37
CA ALA A 155 10.53 2.81 4.48
C ALA A 155 10.60 3.24 5.96
N THR A 156 11.51 4.15 6.24
CA THR A 156 11.56 4.85 7.53
C THR A 156 10.80 6.17 7.47
N GLN A 157 10.53 6.76 8.63
CA GLN A 157 9.96 8.11 8.69
C GLN A 157 10.87 9.14 8.02
N ALA A 158 12.19 9.00 8.14
CA ALA A 158 13.17 9.88 7.49
C ALA A 158 13.16 9.75 5.95
N GLN A 159 12.65 8.66 5.41
CA GLN A 159 12.48 8.43 3.98
C GLN A 159 11.08 8.82 3.48
N THR A 160 10.25 9.43 4.32
CA THR A 160 8.88 9.82 3.99
C THR A 160 8.74 11.33 4.15
N ASP A 161 8.64 12.04 3.04
CA ASP A 161 8.39 13.48 3.03
C ASP A 161 6.91 13.74 3.37
N VAL A 162 6.65 14.07 4.64
CA VAL A 162 5.30 14.25 5.17
C VAL A 162 4.50 15.27 4.36
N GLU A 163 5.12 16.39 3.97
CA GLU A 163 4.46 17.46 3.23
C GLU A 163 4.05 16.99 1.83
N THR A 164 4.98 16.45 1.05
CA THR A 164 4.68 16.04 -0.32
C THR A 164 3.90 14.73 -0.39
N PHE A 165 3.98 13.87 0.64
CA PHE A 165 3.20 12.64 0.72
C PHE A 165 1.73 12.89 1.10
N SER A 166 1.45 14.00 1.78
CA SER A 166 0.08 14.36 2.19
C SER A 166 -0.88 14.53 1.00
N VAL A 167 -0.38 14.89 -0.18
CA VAL A 167 -1.21 15.01 -1.40
C VAL A 167 -1.79 13.67 -1.89
N LEU A 168 -1.33 12.55 -1.32
CA LEU A 168 -1.89 11.22 -1.58
C LEU A 168 -3.07 10.88 -0.68
N GLU A 169 -3.42 11.75 0.29
CA GLU A 169 -4.60 11.55 1.13
C GLU A 169 -5.86 11.55 0.27
N PRO A 170 -6.66 10.48 0.30
CA PRO A 170 -7.88 10.43 -0.48
C PRO A 170 -8.92 11.42 0.06
N LEU A 171 -9.44 12.27 -0.82
CA LEU A 171 -10.60 13.14 -0.53
C LEU A 171 -11.90 12.35 -0.55
N ALA A 172 -11.92 11.26 -1.31
CA ALA A 172 -13.02 10.33 -1.36
C ALA A 172 -12.48 8.93 -1.69
N ASP A 173 -13.19 7.91 -1.22
CA ASP A 173 -12.93 6.52 -1.54
C ASP A 173 -14.27 5.77 -1.61
N GLY A 174 -14.75 5.51 -2.82
CA GLY A 174 -16.03 4.83 -3.04
C GLY A 174 -16.02 3.40 -2.50
N PHE A 175 -14.85 2.71 -2.53
CA PHE A 175 -14.70 1.35 -2.00
C PHE A 175 -14.91 1.29 -0.48
N ARG A 176 -14.48 2.32 0.25
CA ARG A 176 -14.67 2.44 1.71
C ARG A 176 -15.88 3.27 2.11
N ASN A 177 -16.68 3.75 1.15
CA ASN A 177 -17.78 4.67 1.36
C ASN A 177 -17.37 5.92 2.18
N TYR A 178 -16.19 6.47 1.86
CA TYR A 178 -15.60 7.60 2.56
C TYR A 178 -15.63 8.86 1.69
N LYS A 179 -16.03 9.97 2.30
CA LYS A 179 -15.96 11.30 1.70
C LYS A 179 -15.45 12.29 2.75
N LYS A 180 -14.35 12.98 2.42
CA LYS A 180 -13.83 14.07 3.26
C LYS A 180 -14.57 15.36 2.92
N GLY A 181 -15.28 15.91 3.89
CA GLY A 181 -16.08 17.09 3.68
C GLY A 181 -17.28 16.87 2.75
N ARG A 182 -17.78 17.97 2.16
CA ARG A 182 -18.90 17.91 1.21
C ARG A 182 -18.38 17.51 -0.17
N ASN A 183 -18.82 16.37 -0.65
CA ASN A 183 -18.53 15.88 -1.99
C ASN A 183 -19.83 15.36 -2.60
N ASP A 184 -20.29 16.00 -3.66
CA ASP A 184 -21.58 15.69 -4.30
C ASP A 184 -21.46 14.60 -5.39
N ALA A 185 -20.25 14.07 -5.66
CA ALA A 185 -20.05 12.97 -6.60
C ALA A 185 -20.75 11.68 -6.14
N THR A 186 -21.29 10.93 -7.10
CA THR A 186 -21.89 9.63 -6.82
C THR A 186 -20.83 8.59 -6.48
N THR A 187 -21.23 7.50 -5.82
CA THR A 187 -20.32 6.40 -5.47
C THR A 187 -19.70 5.78 -6.73
N GLU A 188 -20.45 5.63 -7.79
CA GLU A 188 -20.00 5.09 -9.07
C GLU A 188 -18.91 5.98 -9.69
N ALA A 189 -19.12 7.30 -9.70
CA ALA A 189 -18.13 8.25 -10.20
C ALA A 189 -16.83 8.16 -9.38
N LEU A 190 -16.93 8.03 -8.06
CA LEU A 190 -15.77 7.88 -7.17
C LEU A 190 -15.03 6.55 -7.36
N LEU A 191 -15.75 5.47 -7.69
CA LEU A 191 -15.13 4.19 -8.01
C LEU A 191 -14.37 4.25 -9.34
N VAL A 192 -14.95 4.88 -10.37
CA VAL A 192 -14.30 5.08 -11.67
C VAL A 192 -13.04 5.95 -11.51
N ASP A 193 -13.12 7.07 -10.78
CA ASP A 193 -11.97 7.93 -10.50
C ASP A 193 -10.85 7.14 -9.79
N LYS A 194 -11.20 6.35 -8.78
CA LYS A 194 -10.23 5.52 -8.08
C LYS A 194 -9.61 4.45 -8.99
N ALA A 195 -10.38 3.80 -9.85
CA ALA A 195 -9.87 2.84 -10.81
C ALA A 195 -8.83 3.48 -11.74
N GLN A 196 -9.13 4.67 -12.27
CA GLN A 196 -8.19 5.42 -13.11
C GLN A 196 -6.90 5.79 -12.38
N LEU A 197 -6.99 6.28 -11.14
CA LEU A 197 -5.81 6.61 -10.32
C LEU A 197 -4.92 5.38 -10.07
N LEU A 198 -5.53 4.22 -9.82
CA LEU A 198 -4.82 2.96 -9.60
C LEU A 198 -4.30 2.32 -10.90
N GLY A 199 -4.80 2.76 -12.05
CA GLY A 199 -4.51 2.14 -13.35
C GLY A 199 -5.24 0.82 -13.55
N LEU A 200 -6.43 0.66 -12.93
CA LEU A 200 -7.27 -0.53 -13.01
C LEU A 200 -8.39 -0.32 -14.04
N SER A 201 -8.79 -1.40 -14.67
CA SER A 201 -10.03 -1.45 -15.45
C SER A 201 -11.27 -1.58 -14.54
N ALA A 202 -12.46 -1.26 -15.06
CA ALA A 202 -13.69 -1.38 -14.29
C ALA A 202 -13.95 -2.80 -13.74
N PRO A 203 -13.72 -3.90 -14.51
CA PRO A 203 -13.83 -5.26 -13.96
C PRO A 203 -12.85 -5.60 -12.84
N GLU A 204 -11.65 -5.01 -12.86
CA GLU A 204 -10.66 -5.22 -11.79
C GLU A 204 -10.99 -4.45 -10.50
N MET A 205 -11.90 -3.47 -10.61
CA MET A 205 -12.31 -2.65 -9.48
C MET A 205 -13.58 -3.18 -8.79
N THR A 206 -14.33 -4.05 -9.45
CA THR A 206 -15.57 -4.67 -8.96
C THR A 206 -15.33 -6.07 -8.43
#